data_0255d6eef2e57b458bf174932f6d375f
#
_entry.id   0255d6eef2e57b458bf174932f6d375f
#
_cell.length_a   1.000
_cell.length_b   1.000
_cell.length_c   1.000
_cell.angle_alpha   90.00
_cell.angle_beta   90.00
_cell.angle_gamma   90.00
#
_symmetry.space_group_name_H-M   'P 1'
#
loop_
_entity.id
_entity.type
_entity.pdbx_description
1 polymer ?
#
loop_
_entity_poly.entity_id
_entity_poly.type
_entity_poly.pdbx_seq_one_letter_code
_entity_poly.pdbx_strand_id
1 'polypeptide(L)'
;FSYKAAIIIGLCLYALGCFLFVPAAQIMTYGAFLACLGVIACGLSFLETSANTYSSLLGPIQSSTQRINFSQIFNSLGVISGVLIGQLMVFGENDPSHEQLLAMPAAAADVARHQMVGQVVGPYLIIGSVLVVLALVFVFIKFPSCKGAPAQQQQLPTESMGPTLKRLFAIPRFRLGILSQFLYVGAQ
;
A
#
# COMPACT_ATOMS: atom_id res chain seq x y z
N PHE A 1 19.27 -8.41 0.75
CA PHE A 1 18.63 -7.11 1.03
C PHE A 1 18.29 -7.02 2.51
N SER A 2 18.56 -5.89 3.16
CA SER A 2 18.16 -5.64 4.55
C SER A 2 16.67 -5.33 4.59
N TYR A 3 15.92 -5.84 5.57
CA TYR A 3 14.50 -5.48 5.79
C TYR A 3 14.29 -3.97 5.91
N LYS A 4 15.26 -3.27 6.54
CA LYS A 4 15.29 -1.81 6.59
C LYS A 4 15.28 -1.17 5.19
N ALA A 5 16.13 -1.64 4.29
CA ALA A 5 16.20 -1.13 2.93
C ALA A 5 14.89 -1.37 2.17
N ALA A 6 14.29 -2.55 2.31
CA ALA A 6 13.03 -2.87 1.66
C ALA A 6 11.88 -1.98 2.16
N ILE A 7 11.80 -1.71 3.47
CA ILE A 7 10.81 -0.79 4.05
C ILE A 7 11.01 0.63 3.52
N ILE A 8 12.25 1.14 3.49
CA ILE A 8 12.54 2.49 3.00
C ILE A 8 12.21 2.61 1.50
N ILE A 9 12.56 1.61 0.68
CA ILE A 9 12.21 1.57 -0.75
C ILE A 9 10.68 1.60 -0.92
N GLY A 10 9.95 0.80 -0.13
CA GLY A 10 8.49 0.79 -0.16
C GLY A 10 7.88 2.15 0.18
N LEU A 11 8.37 2.80 1.24
CA LEU A 11 7.94 4.15 1.63
C LEU A 11 8.24 5.20 0.56
N CYS A 12 9.45 5.17 -0.02
CA CYS A 12 9.83 6.10 -1.08
C CYS A 12 8.98 5.89 -2.35
N LEU A 13 8.73 4.64 -2.73
CA LEU A 13 7.93 4.31 -3.90
C LEU A 13 6.46 4.74 -3.70
N TYR A 14 5.92 4.51 -2.50
CA TYR A 14 4.58 4.95 -2.14
C TYR A 14 4.47 6.49 -2.17
N ALA A 15 5.42 7.20 -1.54
CA ALA A 15 5.46 8.65 -1.55
C ALA A 15 5.59 9.22 -2.97
N LEU A 16 6.44 8.61 -3.80
CA LEU A 16 6.58 8.97 -5.22
C LEU A 16 5.25 8.86 -5.95
N GLY A 17 4.51 7.76 -5.75
CA GLY A 17 3.18 7.57 -6.34
C GLY A 17 2.20 8.67 -5.90
N CYS A 18 2.22 9.08 -4.64
CA CYS A 18 1.39 10.18 -4.13
C CYS A 18 1.75 11.53 -4.80
N PHE A 19 3.03 11.84 -4.96
CA PHE A 19 3.46 13.09 -5.62
C PHE A 19 3.18 13.11 -7.13
N LEU A 20 3.15 11.95 -7.78
CA LEU A 20 2.78 11.84 -9.19
C LEU A 20 1.31 12.21 -9.47
N PHE A 21 0.46 12.29 -8.44
CA PHE A 21 -0.91 12.82 -8.63
C PHE A 21 -0.93 14.30 -9.06
N VAL A 22 0.08 15.09 -8.70
CA VAL A 22 0.15 16.50 -9.11
C VAL A 22 0.25 16.65 -10.62
N PRO A 23 1.24 16.06 -11.32
CA PRO A 23 1.29 16.13 -12.77
C PRO A 23 0.13 15.36 -13.43
N ALA A 24 -0.36 14.27 -12.83
CA ALA A 24 -1.51 13.53 -13.35
C ALA A 24 -2.79 14.39 -13.37
N ALA A 25 -2.99 15.24 -12.37
CA ALA A 25 -4.08 16.20 -12.30
C ALA A 25 -4.02 17.28 -13.41
N GLN A 26 -2.81 17.65 -13.86
CA GLN A 26 -2.62 18.58 -14.97
C GLN A 26 -2.91 17.92 -16.32
N ILE A 27 -2.54 16.65 -16.48
CA ILE A 27 -2.74 15.89 -17.72
C ILE A 27 -4.21 15.47 -17.89
N MET A 28 -4.97 15.32 -16.80
CA MET A 28 -6.39 14.95 -16.76
C MET A 28 -6.72 13.67 -17.55
N THR A 29 -5.77 12.75 -17.65
CA THR A 29 -5.94 11.48 -18.38
C THR A 29 -6.12 10.33 -17.42
N TYR A 30 -7.14 9.50 -17.62
CA TYR A 30 -7.41 8.31 -16.79
C TYR A 30 -6.18 7.40 -16.63
N GLY A 31 -5.43 7.19 -17.73
CA GLY A 31 -4.20 6.38 -17.71
C GLY A 31 -3.12 6.94 -16.78
N ALA A 32 -3.00 8.28 -16.66
CA ALA A 32 -2.04 8.90 -15.73
C ALA A 32 -2.40 8.60 -14.27
N PHE A 33 -3.67 8.73 -13.90
CA PHE A 33 -4.13 8.38 -12.54
C PHE A 33 -3.95 6.89 -12.24
N LEU A 34 -4.26 6.02 -13.20
CA LEU A 34 -4.07 4.58 -13.05
C LEU A 34 -2.60 4.21 -12.85
N ALA A 35 -1.68 4.88 -13.58
CA ALA A 35 -0.25 4.71 -13.39
C ALA A 35 0.21 5.14 -11.99
N CYS A 36 -0.27 6.28 -11.49
CA CYS A 36 0.02 6.74 -10.11
C CYS A 36 -0.45 5.73 -9.07
N LEU A 37 -1.68 5.23 -9.20
CA LEU A 37 -2.22 4.18 -8.33
C LEU A 37 -1.40 2.89 -8.41
N GLY A 38 -0.93 2.52 -9.60
CA GLY A 38 -0.04 1.37 -9.79
C GLY A 38 1.28 1.53 -9.02
N VAL A 39 1.90 2.70 -9.06
CA VAL A 39 3.12 3.00 -8.29
C VAL A 39 2.85 2.95 -6.78
N ILE A 40 1.73 3.52 -6.32
CA ILE A 40 1.29 3.45 -4.92
C ILE A 40 1.12 2.00 -4.48
N ALA A 41 0.41 1.20 -5.27
CA ALA A 41 0.15 -0.21 -4.96
C ALA A 41 1.44 -1.04 -4.88
N CYS A 42 2.41 -0.79 -5.78
CA CYS A 42 3.73 -1.40 -5.70
C CYS A 42 4.44 -1.03 -4.40
N GLY A 43 4.47 0.26 -4.04
CA GLY A 43 5.09 0.74 -2.80
C GLY A 43 4.45 0.12 -1.56
N LEU A 44 3.13 0.05 -1.52
CA LEU A 44 2.36 -0.55 -0.43
C LEU A 44 2.66 -2.05 -0.30
N SER A 45 2.72 -2.79 -1.40
CA SER A 45 3.03 -4.23 -1.40
C SER A 45 4.43 -4.51 -0.84
N PHE A 46 5.44 -3.70 -1.23
CA PHE A 46 6.79 -3.78 -0.67
C PHE A 46 6.81 -3.51 0.83
N LEU A 47 6.11 -2.45 1.25
CA LEU A 47 6.04 -2.03 2.64
C LEU A 47 5.38 -3.10 3.51
N GLU A 48 4.19 -3.57 3.11
CA GLU A 48 3.41 -4.54 3.86
C GLU A 48 4.14 -5.88 4.00
N THR A 49 4.68 -6.41 2.91
CA THR A 49 5.44 -7.67 2.93
C THR A 49 6.66 -7.57 3.83
N SER A 50 7.42 -6.47 3.73
CA SER A 50 8.65 -6.29 4.49
C SER A 50 8.37 -6.03 5.97
N ALA A 51 7.34 -5.24 6.30
CA ALA A 51 6.96 -4.92 7.68
C ALA A 51 6.40 -6.15 8.40
N ASN A 52 5.53 -6.93 7.76
CA ASN A 52 4.97 -8.16 8.32
C ASN A 52 6.06 -9.20 8.59
N THR A 53 6.97 -9.40 7.63
CA THR A 53 8.10 -10.32 7.81
C THR A 53 9.01 -9.85 8.93
N TYR A 54 9.35 -8.56 8.98
CA TYR A 54 10.19 -8.00 10.04
C TYR A 54 9.52 -8.14 11.42
N SER A 55 8.22 -7.83 11.53
CA SER A 55 7.43 -8.01 12.76
C SER A 55 7.46 -9.46 13.24
N SER A 56 7.42 -10.44 12.33
CA SER A 56 7.49 -11.86 12.70
C SER A 56 8.83 -12.25 13.30
N LEU A 57 9.91 -11.59 12.90
CA LEU A 57 11.29 -11.89 13.32
C LEU A 57 11.74 -11.17 14.60
N LEU A 58 11.01 -10.14 15.06
CA LEU A 58 11.38 -9.29 16.20
C LEU A 58 11.24 -9.96 17.58
N GLY A 59 10.89 -11.24 17.67
CA GLY A 59 10.72 -11.93 18.96
C GLY A 59 10.61 -13.44 18.83
N PRO A 60 10.18 -14.15 19.92
CA PRO A 60 10.06 -15.59 19.92
C PRO A 60 9.13 -16.11 18.82
N ILE A 61 9.49 -17.24 18.20
CA ILE A 61 8.71 -17.86 17.11
C ILE A 61 7.29 -18.20 17.56
N GLN A 62 7.10 -18.63 18.80
CA GLN A 62 5.81 -19.02 19.36
C GLN A 62 4.78 -17.88 19.35
N SER A 63 5.22 -16.62 19.44
CA SER A 63 4.35 -15.43 19.44
C SER A 63 4.34 -14.69 18.10
N SER A 64 4.97 -15.23 17.06
CA SER A 64 5.05 -14.58 15.72
C SER A 64 3.67 -14.27 15.14
N THR A 65 2.76 -15.25 15.15
CA THR A 65 1.39 -15.08 14.66
C THR A 65 0.61 -14.02 15.44
N GLN A 66 0.79 -13.97 16.76
CA GLN A 66 0.12 -12.96 17.60
C GLN A 66 0.59 -11.55 17.24
N ARG A 67 1.89 -11.35 16.99
CA ARG A 67 2.45 -10.04 16.60
C ARG A 67 1.93 -9.59 15.23
N ILE A 68 1.85 -10.50 14.27
CA ILE A 68 1.29 -10.17 12.93
C ILE A 68 -0.19 -9.81 13.09
N ASN A 69 -0.98 -10.61 13.78
CA ASN A 69 -2.40 -10.34 14.00
C ASN A 69 -2.64 -9.00 14.72
N PHE A 70 -1.81 -8.69 15.71
CA PHE A 70 -1.86 -7.41 16.40
C PHE A 70 -1.57 -6.24 15.45
N SER A 71 -0.55 -6.37 14.59
CA SER A 71 -0.24 -5.37 13.56
C SER A 71 -1.39 -5.17 12.56
N GLN A 72 -2.11 -6.24 12.21
CA GLN A 72 -3.25 -6.18 11.29
C GLN A 72 -4.46 -5.42 11.87
N ILE A 73 -4.62 -5.37 13.19
CA ILE A 73 -5.65 -4.54 13.83
C ILE A 73 -5.44 -3.06 13.48
N PHE A 74 -4.20 -2.58 13.53
CA PHE A 74 -3.87 -1.19 13.14
C PHE A 74 -4.09 -0.93 11.65
N ASN A 75 -3.87 -1.92 10.80
CA ASN A 75 -4.20 -1.82 9.37
C ASN A 75 -5.70 -1.57 9.17
N SER A 76 -6.56 -2.38 9.83
CA SER A 76 -8.01 -2.22 9.76
C SER A 76 -8.48 -0.87 10.30
N LEU A 77 -7.91 -0.41 11.41
CA LEU A 77 -8.19 0.93 11.95
C LEU A 77 -7.78 2.03 10.97
N GLY A 78 -6.63 1.86 10.29
CA GLY A 78 -6.16 2.75 9.25
C GLY A 78 -7.12 2.86 8.07
N VAL A 79 -7.67 1.74 7.62
CA VAL A 79 -8.68 1.72 6.52
C VAL A 79 -9.94 2.50 6.93
N ILE A 80 -10.50 2.23 8.12
CA ILE A 80 -11.69 2.95 8.61
C ILE A 80 -11.42 4.44 8.72
N SER A 81 -10.29 4.81 9.34
CA SER A 81 -9.90 6.23 9.48
C SER A 81 -9.68 6.89 8.12
N GLY A 82 -9.07 6.18 7.17
CA GLY A 82 -8.83 6.66 5.82
C GLY A 82 -10.12 6.94 5.05
N VAL A 83 -11.12 6.07 5.17
CA VAL A 83 -12.44 6.29 4.56
C VAL A 83 -13.13 7.51 5.16
N LEU A 84 -13.12 7.66 6.48
CA LEU A 84 -13.73 8.81 7.16
C LEU A 84 -13.03 10.13 6.79
N ILE A 85 -11.71 10.16 6.80
CA ILE A 85 -10.92 11.34 6.40
C ILE A 85 -11.15 11.64 4.92
N GLY A 86 -11.17 10.62 4.06
CA GLY A 86 -11.42 10.75 2.63
C GLY A 86 -12.80 11.37 2.35
N GLN A 87 -13.84 10.93 3.07
CA GLN A 87 -15.17 11.53 2.95
C GLN A 87 -15.18 13.01 3.33
N LEU A 88 -14.48 13.38 4.41
CA LEU A 88 -14.45 14.76 4.88
C LEU A 88 -13.59 15.68 4.02
N MET A 89 -12.55 15.16 3.38
CA MET A 89 -11.58 15.97 2.63
C MET A 89 -11.83 16.00 1.12
N VAL A 90 -12.39 14.94 0.56
CA VAL A 90 -12.53 14.76 -0.90
C VAL A 90 -13.95 15.08 -1.37
N PHE A 91 -14.96 14.69 -0.59
CA PHE A 91 -16.35 14.92 -0.98
C PHE A 91 -16.89 16.18 -0.32
N GLY A 92 -17.02 17.26 -1.12
CA GLY A 92 -17.72 18.48 -0.72
C GLY A 92 -19.24 18.31 -0.83
N GLU A 93 -20.00 18.92 0.09
CA GLU A 93 -21.48 18.90 0.06
C GLU A 93 -22.10 19.49 -1.23
N ASN A 94 -21.31 20.28 -1.97
CA ASN A 94 -21.72 20.96 -3.20
C ASN A 94 -21.13 20.38 -4.49
N ASP A 95 -20.51 19.20 -4.44
CA ASP A 95 -19.94 18.59 -5.64
C ASP A 95 -21.05 18.14 -6.59
N PRO A 96 -21.00 18.55 -7.86
CA PRO A 96 -22.05 18.22 -8.83
C PRO A 96 -22.08 16.70 -9.08
N SER A 97 -23.28 16.12 -9.05
CA SER A 97 -23.47 14.71 -9.38
C SER A 97 -23.11 14.44 -10.85
N HIS A 98 -22.87 13.17 -11.19
CA HIS A 98 -22.57 12.79 -12.57
C HIS A 98 -23.63 13.24 -13.57
N GLU A 99 -24.91 13.19 -13.19
CA GLU A 99 -26.02 13.65 -14.00
C GLU A 99 -26.00 15.17 -14.20
N GLN A 100 -25.65 15.91 -13.15
CA GLN A 100 -25.52 17.37 -13.22
C GLN A 100 -24.36 17.78 -14.11
N LEU A 101 -23.21 17.07 -14.05
CA LEU A 101 -22.09 17.31 -14.94
C LEU A 101 -22.41 17.07 -16.42
N LEU A 102 -23.25 16.08 -16.72
CA LEU A 102 -23.71 15.81 -18.09
C LEU A 102 -24.70 16.87 -18.60
N ALA A 103 -25.46 17.51 -17.70
CA ALA A 103 -26.43 18.56 -18.03
C ALA A 103 -25.78 19.96 -18.16
N MET A 104 -24.52 20.13 -17.70
CA MET A 104 -23.82 21.40 -17.76
C MET A 104 -23.24 21.68 -19.15
N PRO A 105 -23.10 22.97 -19.56
CA PRO A 105 -22.31 23.34 -20.72
C PRO A 105 -20.87 22.82 -20.60
N ALA A 106 -20.25 22.40 -21.72
CA ALA A 106 -18.94 21.77 -21.74
C ALA A 106 -17.87 22.56 -20.95
N ALA A 107 -17.82 23.88 -21.13
CA ALA A 107 -16.88 24.74 -20.40
C ALA A 107 -17.08 24.75 -18.89
N ALA A 108 -18.31 24.69 -18.38
CA ALA A 108 -18.63 24.65 -16.97
C ALA A 108 -18.32 23.26 -16.38
N ALA A 109 -18.61 22.19 -17.13
CA ALA A 109 -18.29 20.83 -16.75
C ALA A 109 -16.77 20.60 -16.63
N ASP A 110 -15.97 21.18 -17.51
CA ASP A 110 -14.50 21.09 -17.45
C ASP A 110 -13.94 21.81 -16.22
N VAL A 111 -14.44 23.00 -15.89
CA VAL A 111 -14.04 23.72 -14.67
C VAL A 111 -14.39 22.91 -13.43
N ALA A 112 -15.60 22.34 -13.36
CA ALA A 112 -16.03 21.50 -12.24
C ALA A 112 -15.15 20.26 -12.08
N ARG A 113 -14.79 19.58 -13.20
CA ARG A 113 -13.88 18.42 -13.17
C ARG A 113 -12.50 18.80 -12.64
N HIS A 114 -11.94 19.93 -13.09
CA HIS A 114 -10.65 20.42 -12.58
C HIS A 114 -10.68 20.71 -11.06
N GLN A 115 -11.78 21.28 -10.56
CA GLN A 115 -11.97 21.51 -9.14
C GLN A 115 -12.03 20.21 -8.35
N MET A 116 -12.83 19.22 -8.80
CA MET A 116 -12.94 17.90 -8.15
C MET A 116 -11.59 17.15 -8.12
N VAL A 117 -10.85 17.20 -9.21
CA VAL A 117 -9.50 16.60 -9.26
C VAL A 117 -8.54 17.34 -8.31
N GLY A 118 -8.62 18.65 -8.22
CA GLY A 118 -7.83 19.46 -7.29
C GLY A 118 -8.06 19.08 -5.81
N GLN A 119 -9.30 18.77 -5.45
CA GLN A 119 -9.64 18.30 -4.09
C GLN A 119 -8.96 16.98 -3.75
N VAL A 120 -8.81 16.07 -4.71
CA VAL A 120 -8.14 14.79 -4.52
C VAL A 120 -6.63 14.94 -4.32
N VAL A 121 -6.00 15.89 -5.02
CA VAL A 121 -4.54 16.10 -4.95
C VAL A 121 -4.07 16.48 -3.55
N GLY A 122 -4.84 17.32 -2.83
CA GLY A 122 -4.49 17.78 -1.49
C GLY A 122 -4.20 16.64 -0.50
N PRO A 123 -5.14 15.72 -0.27
CA PRO A 123 -4.92 14.56 0.59
C PRO A 123 -3.71 13.71 0.20
N TYR A 124 -3.50 13.46 -1.10
CA TYR A 124 -2.34 12.68 -1.56
C TYR A 124 -1.01 13.39 -1.28
N LEU A 125 -0.95 14.72 -1.38
CA LEU A 125 0.24 15.50 -1.01
C LEU A 125 0.54 15.40 0.50
N ILE A 126 -0.50 15.46 1.34
CA ILE A 126 -0.35 15.29 2.78
C ILE A 126 0.19 13.89 3.09
N ILE A 127 -0.42 12.84 2.53
CA ILE A 127 0.02 11.45 2.73
C ILE A 127 1.46 11.28 2.23
N GLY A 128 1.79 11.77 1.03
CA GLY A 128 3.14 11.70 0.47
C GLY A 128 4.17 12.36 1.36
N SER A 129 3.86 13.55 1.92
CA SER A 129 4.73 14.27 2.84
C SER A 129 4.97 13.51 4.14
N VAL A 130 3.93 12.93 4.72
CA VAL A 130 4.03 12.08 5.92
C VAL A 130 4.91 10.85 5.64
N LEU A 131 4.73 10.21 4.48
CA LEU A 131 5.54 9.04 4.09
C LEU A 131 7.02 9.39 3.92
N VAL A 132 7.35 10.58 3.38
CA VAL A 132 8.74 11.06 3.28
C VAL A 132 9.32 11.28 4.67
N VAL A 133 8.58 11.93 5.58
CA VAL A 133 9.02 12.11 6.96
C VAL A 133 9.26 10.76 7.64
N LEU A 134 8.36 9.81 7.49
CA LEU A 134 8.53 8.45 8.01
C LEU A 134 9.76 7.76 7.40
N ALA A 135 9.97 7.87 6.09
CA ALA A 135 11.15 7.29 5.44
C ALA A 135 12.44 7.88 6.04
N LEU A 136 12.50 9.19 6.24
CA LEU A 136 13.64 9.85 6.89
C LEU A 136 13.85 9.35 8.31
N VAL A 137 12.78 9.26 9.11
CA VAL A 137 12.85 8.70 10.47
C VAL A 137 13.41 7.28 10.45
N PHE A 138 12.95 6.42 9.52
CA PHE A 138 13.47 5.06 9.38
C PHE A 138 14.92 5.00 8.91
N VAL A 139 15.41 5.97 8.15
CA VAL A 139 16.84 6.09 7.80
C VAL A 139 17.70 6.27 9.06
N PHE A 140 17.27 7.10 10.01
CA PHE A 140 18.03 7.40 11.23
C PHE A 140 17.89 6.32 12.31
N ILE A 141 16.77 5.59 12.37
CA ILE A 141 16.58 4.53 13.36
C ILE A 141 17.49 3.34 13.04
N LYS A 142 18.23 2.87 14.04
CA LYS A 142 18.97 1.62 13.95
C LYS A 142 18.02 0.45 14.19
N PHE A 143 17.77 -0.32 13.15
CA PHE A 143 16.99 -1.56 13.29
C PHE A 143 17.81 -2.60 14.05
N PRO A 144 17.25 -3.25 15.09
CA PRO A 144 17.91 -4.37 15.73
C PRO A 144 18.18 -5.45 14.67
N SER A 145 19.42 -5.94 14.67
CA SER A 145 19.77 -7.04 13.78
C SER A 145 19.10 -8.32 14.30
N CYS A 146 18.23 -8.91 13.50
CA CYS A 146 17.56 -10.20 13.82
C CYS A 146 18.54 -11.39 13.80
N LYS A 147 19.81 -11.18 14.22
CA LYS A 147 20.84 -12.22 14.29
C LYS A 147 20.57 -13.29 15.34
N GLY A 148 19.49 -13.13 16.12
CA GLY A 148 19.07 -14.10 17.16
C GLY A 148 17.89 -14.97 16.77
N ALA A 149 17.37 -14.89 15.54
CA ALA A 149 16.43 -15.91 15.06
C ALA A 149 17.17 -17.26 15.06
N PRO A 150 16.62 -18.30 15.72
CA PRO A 150 17.30 -19.58 15.83
C PRO A 150 17.68 -20.07 14.43
N ALA A 151 18.91 -20.60 14.33
CA ALA A 151 19.53 -21.08 13.10
C ALA A 151 18.68 -22.10 12.30
N GLN A 152 17.57 -22.55 12.83
CA GLN A 152 16.61 -23.42 12.15
C GLN A 152 15.85 -22.77 10.99
N GLN A 153 15.72 -21.42 10.94
CA GLN A 153 15.13 -20.73 9.78
C GLN A 153 16.16 -20.40 8.68
N GLN A 154 17.45 -20.41 9.00
CA GLN A 154 18.52 -20.15 8.04
C GLN A 154 19.04 -21.40 7.30
N GLN A 155 18.60 -22.60 7.70
CA GLN A 155 19.06 -23.87 7.12
C GLN A 155 18.10 -24.50 6.11
N LEU A 156 17.08 -23.77 5.64
CA LEU A 156 16.42 -24.21 4.42
C LEU A 156 17.41 -24.01 3.26
N PRO A 157 17.77 -25.08 2.53
CA PRO A 157 18.60 -24.94 1.35
C PRO A 157 17.96 -23.87 0.46
N THR A 158 18.78 -22.95 -0.06
CA THR A 158 18.31 -21.97 -1.05
C THR A 158 18.01 -22.71 -2.35
N GLU A 159 16.92 -23.48 -2.33
CA GLU A 159 16.41 -24.10 -3.56
C GLU A 159 15.99 -22.98 -4.52
N SER A 160 16.30 -23.17 -5.79
CA SER A 160 15.88 -22.21 -6.80
C SER A 160 14.35 -22.08 -6.78
N MET A 161 13.82 -20.90 -7.07
CA MET A 161 12.39 -20.57 -6.96
C MET A 161 11.48 -21.54 -7.72
N GLY A 162 11.95 -22.05 -8.86
CA GLY A 162 11.16 -22.94 -9.73
C GLY A 162 10.74 -24.26 -9.07
N PRO A 163 11.67 -25.08 -8.56
CA PRO A 163 11.34 -26.33 -7.86
C PRO A 163 10.48 -26.10 -6.63
N THR A 164 10.77 -25.06 -5.86
CA THR A 164 10.00 -24.71 -4.66
C THR A 164 8.55 -24.36 -5.00
N LEU A 165 8.32 -23.54 -6.03
CA LEU A 165 6.98 -23.21 -6.50
C LEU A 165 6.21 -24.46 -6.96
N LYS A 166 6.85 -25.31 -7.78
CA LYS A 166 6.25 -26.55 -8.26
C LYS A 166 5.83 -27.47 -7.12
N ARG A 167 6.66 -27.57 -6.08
CA ARG A 167 6.39 -28.36 -4.88
C ARG A 167 5.24 -27.77 -4.06
N LEU A 168 5.17 -26.45 -3.90
CA LEU A 168 4.08 -25.75 -3.21
C LEU A 168 2.75 -25.92 -3.95
N PHE A 169 2.75 -25.75 -5.27
CA PHE A 169 1.53 -25.96 -6.08
C PHE A 169 1.08 -27.42 -6.14
N ALA A 170 1.93 -28.38 -5.84
CA ALA A 170 1.52 -29.79 -5.70
C ALA A 170 0.67 -30.03 -4.44
N ILE A 171 0.73 -29.15 -3.43
CA ILE A 171 -0.03 -29.27 -2.19
C ILE A 171 -1.46 -28.72 -2.40
N PRO A 172 -2.53 -29.56 -2.29
CA PRO A 172 -3.90 -29.10 -2.54
C PRO A 172 -4.34 -27.95 -1.62
N ARG A 173 -3.92 -28.00 -0.35
CA ARG A 173 -4.22 -26.95 0.65
C ARG A 173 -3.60 -25.59 0.28
N PHE A 174 -2.42 -25.59 -0.32
CA PHE A 174 -1.77 -24.36 -0.77
C PHE A 174 -2.53 -23.72 -1.94
N ARG A 175 -2.99 -24.51 -2.92
CA ARG A 175 -3.83 -24.04 -4.04
C ARG A 175 -5.14 -23.45 -3.56
N LEU A 176 -5.81 -24.12 -2.62
CA LEU A 176 -7.05 -23.63 -2.01
C LEU A 176 -6.81 -22.34 -1.22
N GLY A 177 -5.68 -22.24 -0.51
CA GLY A 177 -5.28 -21.03 0.20
C GLY A 177 -5.08 -19.84 -0.74
N ILE A 178 -4.39 -20.02 -1.87
CA ILE A 178 -4.22 -18.98 -2.89
C ILE A 178 -5.56 -18.57 -3.47
N LEU A 179 -6.42 -19.53 -3.82
CA LEU A 179 -7.75 -19.24 -4.37
C LEU A 179 -8.60 -18.47 -3.37
N SER A 180 -8.59 -18.88 -2.11
CA SER A 180 -9.30 -18.19 -1.02
C SER A 180 -8.82 -16.76 -0.85
N GLN A 181 -7.49 -16.54 -0.86
CA GLN A 181 -6.90 -15.21 -0.76
C GLN A 181 -7.26 -14.34 -1.96
N PHE A 182 -7.23 -14.90 -3.16
CA PHE A 182 -7.62 -14.20 -4.38
C PHE A 182 -9.08 -13.74 -4.35
N LEU A 183 -9.99 -14.63 -3.94
CA LEU A 183 -11.41 -14.30 -3.81
C LEU A 183 -11.67 -13.28 -2.71
N TYR A 184 -10.96 -13.39 -1.59
CA TYR A 184 -11.08 -12.44 -0.49
C TYR A 184 -10.65 -11.02 -0.90
N VAL A 185 -9.46 -10.90 -1.51
CA VAL A 185 -8.95 -9.60 -1.97
C VAL A 185 -9.81 -9.02 -3.11
N GLY A 186 -10.32 -9.88 -4.00
CA GLY A 186 -11.20 -9.45 -5.08
C GLY A 186 -12.60 -9.01 -4.63
N ALA A 187 -13.00 -9.33 -3.40
CA ALA A 187 -14.27 -8.91 -2.79
C ALA A 187 -14.15 -7.62 -1.95
N GLN A 188 -12.93 -7.14 -1.69
CA GLN A 188 -12.66 -5.85 -1.03
C GLN A 188 -12.73 -4.69 -2.01
#